data_7a9405aece6b875d1fad80f425f7bd97
#
_entry.id   7a9405aece6b875d1fad80f425f7bd97
#
_cell.length_a   1.000
_cell.length_b   1.000
_cell.length_c   1.000
_cell.angle_alpha   90.00
_cell.angle_beta   90.00
_cell.angle_gamma   90.00
#
_symmetry.space_group_name_H-M   'P 1'
#
loop_
_entity.id
_entity.type
_entity.pdbx_description
1 polymer ?
#
loop_
_entity_poly.entity_id
_entity_poly.type
_entity_poly.pdbx_seq_one_letter_code
_entity_poly.pdbx_strand_id
1 'polypeptide(L)'
;MKPVPRISTRGYYDLSTGQTLKKNQYYLYPKKDFTKFVDSKELVIVIHGLRNDNAGAIAKVLLVKNRLHKLGYLHPIIGYSYDSNTTGAHLITHAKHALGVGQIIAKKNGRNLGRFIEDFKNTSPKTKIRLMGHSLGSQVILSTVEYLAKKKQN
;
A
#
# COMPACT_ATOMS: atom_id res chain seq x y z
N MET A 1 7.11 8.33 -19.96
CA MET A 1 6.69 8.75 -18.61
C MET A 1 7.50 7.98 -17.56
N LYS A 2 8.05 8.65 -16.54
CA LYS A 2 8.78 7.93 -15.48
C LYS A 2 7.79 7.07 -14.67
N PRO A 3 8.12 5.81 -14.36
CA PRO A 3 7.24 4.95 -13.58
C PRO A 3 7.00 5.54 -12.18
N VAL A 4 5.80 5.36 -11.67
CA VAL A 4 5.45 5.77 -10.30
C VAL A 4 6.04 4.76 -9.32
N PRO A 5 6.93 5.19 -8.40
CA PRO A 5 7.49 4.30 -7.39
C PRO A 5 6.41 3.74 -6.49
N ARG A 6 6.45 2.44 -6.28
CA ARG A 6 5.47 1.75 -5.42
C ARG A 6 6.00 0.50 -4.77
N ILE A 7 5.50 0.22 -3.59
CA ILE A 7 5.58 -1.06 -2.91
C ILE A 7 4.43 -1.90 -3.45
N SER A 8 4.65 -3.16 -3.79
CA SER A 8 3.60 -3.99 -4.34
C SER A 8 3.55 -5.39 -3.73
N THR A 9 2.34 -5.88 -3.55
CA THR A 9 2.00 -7.25 -3.19
C THR A 9 1.01 -7.86 -4.19
N ARG A 10 0.95 -7.30 -5.40
CA ARG A 10 0.08 -7.81 -6.47
C ARG A 10 0.40 -9.27 -6.80
N GLY A 11 -0.64 -10.09 -6.95
CA GLY A 11 -0.52 -11.50 -7.23
C GLY A 11 -0.18 -12.37 -6.01
N TYR A 12 -0.25 -11.82 -4.79
CA TYR A 12 0.03 -12.57 -3.56
C TYR A 12 -1.22 -13.24 -2.98
N TYR A 13 -2.40 -12.80 -3.39
CA TYR A 13 -3.66 -13.26 -2.84
C TYR A 13 -4.65 -13.64 -3.93
N ASP A 14 -5.43 -14.67 -3.68
CA ASP A 14 -6.55 -15.05 -4.54
C ASP A 14 -7.67 -14.02 -4.42
N LEU A 15 -8.11 -13.49 -5.57
CA LEU A 15 -9.11 -12.41 -5.62
C LEU A 15 -10.53 -12.86 -5.30
N SER A 16 -10.79 -14.16 -5.28
CA SER A 16 -12.11 -14.73 -4.98
C SER A 16 -12.27 -15.16 -3.53
N THR A 17 -11.16 -15.54 -2.88
CA THR A 17 -11.17 -16.12 -1.52
C THR A 17 -10.33 -15.35 -0.53
N GLY A 18 -9.36 -14.55 -0.98
CA GLY A 18 -8.38 -13.89 -0.14
C GLY A 18 -7.28 -14.84 0.39
N GLN A 19 -7.21 -16.07 -0.12
CA GLN A 19 -6.15 -17.00 0.26
C GLN A 19 -4.78 -16.51 -0.20
N THR A 20 -3.75 -16.81 0.60
CA THR A 20 -2.38 -16.44 0.28
C THR A 20 -1.81 -17.39 -0.76
N LEU A 21 -1.43 -16.87 -1.92
CA LEU A 21 -0.80 -17.61 -3.01
C LEU A 21 0.73 -17.56 -2.94
N LYS A 22 1.29 -16.45 -2.44
CA LYS A 22 2.73 -16.24 -2.30
C LYS A 22 3.05 -15.77 -0.88
N LYS A 23 4.09 -16.33 -0.27
CA LYS A 23 4.55 -15.98 1.08
C LYS A 23 5.62 -14.89 1.10
N ASN A 24 5.86 -14.23 -0.01
CA ASN A 24 6.79 -13.11 -0.07
C ASN A 24 6.25 -11.92 0.72
N GLN A 25 7.15 -11.02 1.14
CA GLN A 25 6.76 -9.87 1.97
C GLN A 25 6.21 -8.72 1.14
N TYR A 26 6.96 -8.30 0.13
CA TYR A 26 6.64 -7.23 -0.82
C TYR A 26 7.72 -7.19 -1.91
N TYR A 27 7.48 -6.42 -2.97
CA TYR A 27 8.50 -6.02 -3.93
C TYR A 27 8.41 -4.52 -4.23
N LEU A 28 9.53 -3.95 -4.71
CA LEU A 28 9.66 -2.52 -4.99
C LEU A 28 9.71 -2.29 -6.50
N TYR A 29 8.95 -1.31 -7.00
CA TYR A 29 8.95 -0.99 -8.42
C TYR A 29 8.97 0.53 -8.66
N PRO A 30 9.92 1.03 -9.47
CA PRO A 30 11.19 0.37 -9.81
C PRO A 30 12.13 0.36 -8.60
N LYS A 31 12.76 -0.78 -8.35
CA LYS A 31 13.60 -0.99 -7.15
C LYS A 31 14.69 0.09 -7.00
N LYS A 32 15.34 0.48 -8.12
CA LYS A 32 16.39 1.49 -8.15
C LYS A 32 15.98 2.87 -7.64
N ASP A 33 14.70 3.21 -7.67
CA ASP A 33 14.24 4.53 -7.26
C ASP A 33 14.12 4.66 -5.74
N PHE A 34 14.09 3.55 -5.01
CA PHE A 34 13.91 3.56 -3.55
C PHE A 34 15.15 4.07 -2.80
N THR A 35 16.34 3.95 -3.38
CA THR A 35 17.57 4.54 -2.80
C THR A 35 17.49 6.07 -2.70
N LYS A 36 16.71 6.72 -3.58
CA LYS A 36 16.52 8.18 -3.59
C LYS A 36 15.69 8.70 -2.41
N PHE A 37 14.97 7.81 -1.72
CA PHE A 37 14.11 8.18 -0.59
C PHE A 37 14.81 8.04 0.76
N VAL A 38 15.98 7.40 0.77
CA VAL A 38 16.82 7.28 1.96
C VAL A 38 17.25 8.69 2.41
N ASP A 39 17.18 8.94 3.71
CA ASP A 39 17.49 10.24 4.35
C ASP A 39 16.56 11.39 3.95
N SER A 40 15.46 11.14 3.24
CA SER A 40 14.43 12.15 3.06
C SER A 40 13.79 12.50 4.41
N LYS A 41 13.39 13.77 4.58
CA LYS A 41 12.73 14.24 5.81
C LYS A 41 11.43 13.48 6.07
N GLU A 42 10.62 13.33 5.03
CA GLU A 42 9.33 12.61 5.08
C GLU A 42 9.14 11.75 3.83
N LEU A 43 8.40 10.67 3.98
CA LEU A 43 7.95 9.79 2.90
C LEU A 43 6.46 9.52 3.08
N VAL A 44 5.65 9.86 2.07
CA VAL A 44 4.22 9.53 2.05
C VAL A 44 3.99 8.25 1.27
N ILE A 45 3.24 7.33 1.85
CA ILE A 45 2.78 6.09 1.21
C ILE A 45 1.27 6.18 1.01
N VAL A 46 0.83 6.21 -0.25
CA VAL A 46 -0.58 6.29 -0.63
C VAL A 46 -1.12 4.89 -0.88
N ILE A 47 -2.19 4.53 -0.19
CA ILE A 47 -2.81 3.20 -0.21
C ILE A 47 -4.21 3.32 -0.79
N HIS A 48 -4.45 2.67 -1.93
CA HIS A 48 -5.75 2.71 -2.62
C HIS A 48 -6.80 1.82 -1.95
N GLY A 49 -8.06 2.00 -2.34
CA GLY A 49 -9.20 1.21 -1.86
C GLY A 49 -9.55 0.04 -2.75
N LEU A 50 -10.77 -0.50 -2.54
CA LEU A 50 -11.37 -1.58 -3.33
C LEU A 50 -11.50 -1.19 -4.82
N ARG A 51 -11.64 -2.17 -5.70
CA ARG A 51 -11.86 -2.02 -7.15
C ARG A 51 -10.71 -1.37 -7.92
N ASN A 52 -9.51 -1.38 -7.37
CA ASN A 52 -8.35 -0.85 -8.07
C ASN A 52 -7.46 -1.99 -8.58
N ASP A 53 -7.32 -2.06 -9.88
CA ASP A 53 -6.24 -2.80 -10.54
C ASP A 53 -4.92 -2.01 -10.44
N ASN A 54 -3.89 -2.47 -11.13
CA ASN A 54 -2.59 -1.80 -11.10
C ASN A 54 -2.65 -0.37 -11.68
N ALA A 55 -3.39 -0.15 -12.75
CA ALA A 55 -3.54 1.17 -13.38
C ALA A 55 -4.31 2.13 -12.47
N GLY A 56 -5.40 1.67 -11.86
CA GLY A 56 -6.17 2.44 -10.89
C GLY A 56 -5.36 2.83 -9.65
N ALA A 57 -4.55 1.92 -9.14
CA ALA A 57 -3.64 2.20 -8.03
C ALA A 57 -2.63 3.31 -8.38
N ILE A 58 -2.02 3.26 -9.56
CA ILE A 58 -1.09 4.28 -10.05
C ILE A 58 -1.79 5.64 -10.20
N ALA A 59 -2.99 5.65 -10.79
CA ALA A 59 -3.77 6.87 -10.98
C ALA A 59 -4.08 7.56 -9.64
N LYS A 60 -4.40 6.80 -8.59
CA LYS A 60 -4.62 7.34 -7.23
C LYS A 60 -3.37 8.00 -6.65
N VAL A 61 -2.21 7.38 -6.79
CA VAL A 61 -0.94 7.98 -6.32
C VAL A 61 -0.66 9.28 -7.05
N LEU A 62 -0.81 9.30 -8.37
CA LEU A 62 -0.59 10.51 -9.19
C LEU A 62 -1.55 11.64 -8.80
N LEU A 63 -2.83 11.33 -8.57
CA LEU A 63 -3.81 12.31 -8.13
C LEU A 63 -3.41 12.95 -6.79
N VAL A 64 -3.06 12.14 -5.80
CA VAL A 64 -2.62 12.63 -4.48
C VAL A 64 -1.34 13.45 -4.61
N LYS A 65 -0.35 12.94 -5.33
CA LYS A 65 0.92 13.63 -5.58
C LYS A 65 0.70 15.01 -6.19
N ASN A 66 -0.10 15.10 -7.25
CA ASN A 66 -0.36 16.37 -7.93
C ASN A 66 -1.07 17.38 -7.02
N ARG A 67 -2.02 16.93 -6.20
CA ARG A 67 -2.73 17.79 -5.24
C ARG A 67 -1.81 18.28 -4.14
N LEU A 68 -1.01 17.41 -3.54
CA LEU A 68 -0.08 17.78 -2.48
C LEU A 68 1.02 18.72 -3.00
N HIS A 69 1.55 18.48 -4.21
CA HIS A 69 2.51 19.40 -4.84
C HIS A 69 1.93 20.79 -5.07
N LYS A 70 0.68 20.90 -5.53
CA LYS A 70 -0.01 22.19 -5.67
C LYS A 70 -0.18 22.95 -4.35
N LEU A 71 -0.23 22.23 -3.23
CA LEU A 71 -0.28 22.79 -1.88
C LEU A 71 1.10 23.05 -1.27
N GLY A 72 2.17 22.89 -2.04
CA GLY A 72 3.55 23.14 -1.60
C GLY A 72 4.21 21.98 -0.84
N TYR A 73 3.58 20.81 -0.78
CA TYR A 73 4.18 19.63 -0.16
C TYR A 73 5.09 18.90 -1.15
N LEU A 74 6.41 19.04 -0.99
CA LEU A 74 7.42 18.59 -1.95
C LEU A 74 8.17 17.30 -1.54
N HIS A 75 7.78 16.67 -0.44
CA HIS A 75 8.40 15.41 -0.01
C HIS A 75 8.01 14.24 -0.92
N PRO A 76 8.83 13.16 -0.96
CA PRO A 76 8.53 11.98 -1.76
C PRO A 76 7.16 11.37 -1.46
N ILE A 77 6.46 10.98 -2.52
CA ILE A 77 5.16 10.30 -2.45
C ILE A 77 5.23 9.04 -3.31
N ILE A 78 4.98 7.89 -2.71
CA ILE A 78 4.98 6.58 -3.35
C ILE A 78 3.65 5.88 -3.15
N GLY A 79 3.41 4.83 -3.93
CA GLY A 79 2.21 4.02 -3.81
C GLY A 79 2.42 2.74 -3.01
N TYR A 80 1.34 2.23 -2.43
CA TYR A 80 1.21 0.84 -2.01
C TYR A 80 0.13 0.17 -2.86
N SER A 81 0.50 -0.84 -3.63
CA SER A 81 -0.37 -1.51 -4.60
C SER A 81 -0.60 -2.96 -4.20
N TYR A 82 -1.83 -3.31 -3.88
CA TYR A 82 -2.23 -4.64 -3.42
C TYR A 82 -3.46 -5.16 -4.18
N ASP A 83 -3.75 -6.44 -4.04
CA ASP A 83 -4.87 -7.10 -4.68
C ASP A 83 -6.20 -6.64 -4.05
N SER A 84 -6.84 -5.64 -4.67
CA SER A 84 -8.11 -5.07 -4.21
C SER A 84 -9.22 -5.06 -5.26
N ASN A 85 -8.92 -5.44 -6.51
CA ASN A 85 -9.94 -5.64 -7.52
C ASN A 85 -10.51 -7.06 -7.43
N THR A 86 -11.13 -7.36 -6.28
CA THR A 86 -11.65 -8.66 -5.95
C THR A 86 -12.77 -9.10 -6.88
N THR A 87 -12.93 -10.40 -7.09
CA THR A 87 -13.88 -10.98 -8.01
C THR A 87 -15.31 -10.52 -7.66
N GLY A 88 -16.00 -9.96 -8.65
CA GLY A 88 -17.36 -9.45 -8.49
C GLY A 88 -17.48 -8.06 -7.85
N ALA A 89 -16.40 -7.38 -7.55
CA ALA A 89 -16.41 -6.06 -6.89
C ALA A 89 -17.17 -4.97 -7.66
N HIS A 90 -17.30 -5.12 -8.98
CA HIS A 90 -18.05 -4.21 -9.85
C HIS A 90 -19.51 -4.62 -10.06
N LEU A 91 -19.94 -5.75 -9.51
CA LEU A 91 -21.30 -6.28 -9.64
C LEU A 91 -22.07 -6.04 -8.34
N ILE A 92 -23.23 -5.39 -8.43
CA ILE A 92 -24.06 -5.07 -7.25
C ILE A 92 -24.40 -6.32 -6.45
N THR A 93 -24.77 -7.43 -7.13
CA THR A 93 -25.15 -8.70 -6.51
C THR A 93 -24.01 -9.40 -5.76
N HIS A 94 -22.75 -9.11 -6.10
CA HIS A 94 -21.56 -9.73 -5.52
C HIS A 94 -20.73 -8.76 -4.65
N ALA A 95 -21.14 -7.49 -4.56
CA ALA A 95 -20.37 -6.45 -3.90
C ALA A 95 -20.07 -6.74 -2.42
N LYS A 96 -21.03 -7.33 -1.70
CA LYS A 96 -20.83 -7.68 -0.27
C LYS A 96 -19.76 -8.76 -0.10
N HIS A 97 -19.81 -9.82 -0.91
CA HIS A 97 -18.81 -10.88 -0.87
C HIS A 97 -17.42 -10.35 -1.28
N ALA A 98 -17.36 -9.60 -2.38
CA ALA A 98 -16.14 -8.99 -2.88
C ALA A 98 -15.49 -8.04 -1.86
N LEU A 99 -16.29 -7.27 -1.11
CA LEU A 99 -15.82 -6.43 -0.02
C LEU A 99 -15.23 -7.28 1.11
N GLY A 100 -15.90 -8.36 1.50
CA GLY A 100 -15.41 -9.29 2.53
C GLY A 100 -14.04 -9.88 2.17
N VAL A 101 -13.88 -10.35 0.93
CA VAL A 101 -12.58 -10.82 0.42
C VAL A 101 -11.53 -9.70 0.45
N GLY A 102 -11.90 -8.50 0.01
CA GLY A 102 -11.04 -7.33 0.05
C GLY A 102 -10.56 -6.98 1.46
N GLN A 103 -11.44 -7.10 2.46
CA GLN A 103 -11.09 -6.88 3.87
C GLN A 103 -10.08 -7.92 4.39
N ILE A 104 -10.23 -9.19 4.01
CA ILE A 104 -9.27 -10.25 4.35
C ILE A 104 -7.89 -9.92 3.78
N ILE A 105 -7.83 -9.56 2.49
CA ILE A 105 -6.59 -9.20 1.81
C ILE A 105 -5.97 -7.95 2.44
N ALA A 106 -6.77 -6.92 2.73
CA ALA A 106 -6.30 -5.68 3.35
C ALA A 106 -5.65 -5.93 4.73
N LYS A 107 -6.26 -6.78 5.57
CA LYS A 107 -5.69 -7.17 6.86
C LYS A 107 -4.34 -7.87 6.71
N LYS A 108 -4.22 -8.81 5.77
CA LYS A 108 -2.96 -9.50 5.49
C LYS A 108 -1.86 -8.54 5.00
N ASN A 109 -2.24 -7.51 4.25
CA ASN A 109 -1.32 -6.48 3.77
C ASN A 109 -0.76 -5.58 4.87
N GLY A 110 -1.40 -5.48 6.01
CA GLY A 110 -0.86 -4.78 7.18
C GLY A 110 0.52 -5.29 7.60
N ARG A 111 0.71 -6.61 7.62
CA ARG A 111 2.02 -7.22 7.87
C ARG A 111 3.03 -6.90 6.78
N ASN A 112 2.64 -6.95 5.52
CA ASN A 112 3.55 -6.71 4.39
C ASN A 112 4.04 -5.25 4.38
N LEU A 113 3.14 -4.30 4.57
CA LEU A 113 3.49 -2.88 4.68
C LEU A 113 4.31 -2.60 5.94
N GLY A 114 3.97 -3.23 7.06
CA GLY A 114 4.73 -3.12 8.31
C GLY A 114 6.18 -3.57 8.14
N ARG A 115 6.43 -4.67 7.44
CA ARG A 115 7.78 -5.15 7.13
C ARG A 115 8.55 -4.18 6.24
N PHE A 116 7.91 -3.61 5.22
CA PHE A 116 8.56 -2.55 4.43
C PHE A 116 8.97 -1.38 5.32
N ILE A 117 8.10 -0.95 6.22
CA ILE A 117 8.39 0.16 7.14
C ILE A 117 9.58 -0.17 8.04
N GLU A 118 9.64 -1.38 8.60
CA GLU A 118 10.79 -1.84 9.40
C GLU A 118 12.08 -1.81 8.58
N ASP A 119 12.08 -2.43 7.40
CA ASP A 119 13.26 -2.49 6.52
C ASP A 119 13.72 -1.09 6.11
N PHE A 120 12.79 -0.21 5.74
CA PHE A 120 13.09 1.16 5.37
C PHE A 120 13.66 1.97 6.56
N LYS A 121 13.09 1.81 7.74
CA LYS A 121 13.56 2.48 8.96
C LYS A 121 14.94 2.00 9.42
N ASN A 122 15.33 0.78 9.12
CA ASN A 122 16.69 0.29 9.37
C ASN A 122 17.73 1.06 8.53
N THR A 123 17.38 1.46 7.32
CA THR A 123 18.27 2.22 6.42
C THR A 123 18.12 3.73 6.60
N SER A 124 16.93 4.21 6.93
CA SER A 124 16.59 5.63 7.02
C SER A 124 15.80 5.92 8.31
N PRO A 125 16.44 5.81 9.50
CA PRO A 125 15.77 5.86 10.80
C PRO A 125 15.12 7.22 11.11
N LYS A 126 15.64 8.31 10.56
CA LYS A 126 15.13 9.68 10.80
C LYS A 126 13.96 10.06 9.89
N THR A 127 13.73 9.37 8.78
CA THR A 127 12.64 9.68 7.86
C THR A 127 11.28 9.44 8.53
N LYS A 128 10.42 10.46 8.53
CA LYS A 128 9.03 10.32 8.97
C LYS A 128 8.21 9.64 7.87
N ILE A 129 7.55 8.55 8.19
CA ILE A 129 6.64 7.86 7.27
C ILE A 129 5.21 8.29 7.56
N ARG A 130 4.52 8.78 6.54
CA ARG A 130 3.10 9.12 6.58
C ARG A 130 2.31 8.14 5.73
N LEU A 131 1.26 7.58 6.30
CA LEU A 131 0.36 6.66 5.60
C LEU A 131 -0.93 7.39 5.25
N MET A 132 -1.35 7.28 4.01
CA MET A 132 -2.52 7.93 3.45
C MET A 132 -3.38 6.88 2.75
N GLY A 133 -4.48 6.48 3.38
CA GLY A 133 -5.38 5.43 2.86
C GLY A 133 -6.73 5.99 2.45
N HIS A 134 -7.28 5.44 1.39
CA HIS A 134 -8.65 5.69 0.94
C HIS A 134 -9.49 4.44 1.09
N SER A 135 -10.66 4.54 1.73
CA SER A 135 -11.63 3.44 1.87
C SER A 135 -10.94 2.20 2.48
N LEU A 136 -10.91 1.07 1.75
CA LEU A 136 -10.27 -0.17 2.18
C LEU A 136 -8.76 -0.01 2.49
N GLY A 137 -8.11 0.99 1.92
CA GLY A 137 -6.73 1.34 2.26
C GLY A 137 -6.56 1.74 3.72
N SER A 138 -7.60 2.25 4.38
CA SER A 138 -7.61 2.54 5.82
C SER A 138 -7.48 1.26 6.66
N GLN A 139 -8.08 0.16 6.20
CA GLN A 139 -7.93 -1.15 6.87
C GLN A 139 -6.48 -1.65 6.79
N VAL A 140 -5.80 -1.43 5.66
CA VAL A 140 -4.37 -1.74 5.53
C VAL A 140 -3.56 -0.94 6.56
N ILE A 141 -3.85 0.36 6.72
CA ILE A 141 -3.17 1.23 7.70
C ILE A 141 -3.38 0.72 9.13
N LEU A 142 -4.62 0.47 9.53
CA LEU A 142 -4.94 -0.03 10.87
C LEU A 142 -4.19 -1.34 11.17
N SER A 143 -4.24 -2.28 10.24
CA SER A 143 -3.55 -3.57 10.39
C SER A 143 -2.02 -3.42 10.39
N THR A 144 -1.47 -2.42 9.70
CA THR A 144 -0.05 -2.08 9.74
C THR A 144 0.35 -1.56 11.12
N VAL A 145 -0.44 -0.64 11.68
CA VAL A 145 -0.18 -0.07 13.02
C VAL A 145 -0.27 -1.16 14.09
N GLU A 146 -1.27 -2.04 14.02
CA GLU A 146 -1.38 -3.19 14.92
C GLU A 146 -0.17 -4.12 14.85
N TYR A 147 0.29 -4.43 13.64
CA TYR A 147 1.48 -5.26 13.43
C TYR A 147 2.73 -4.64 14.07
N LEU A 148 2.97 -3.35 13.81
CA LEU A 148 4.13 -2.63 14.34
C LEU A 148 4.07 -2.47 15.86
N ALA A 149 2.88 -2.24 16.43
CA ALA A 149 2.69 -2.13 17.87
C ALA A 149 3.01 -3.46 18.59
N LYS A 150 2.53 -4.58 18.07
CA LYS A 150 2.80 -5.91 18.64
C LYS A 150 4.29 -6.25 18.64
N LYS A 151 5.03 -5.84 17.63
CA LYS A 151 6.49 -6.08 17.55
C LYS A 151 7.30 -5.26 18.56
N LYS A 152 6.82 -4.09 18.97
CA LYS A 152 7.50 -3.28 19.99
C LYS A 152 7.32 -3.82 21.41
N GLN A 153 6.34 -4.70 21.63
CA GLN A 153 6.07 -5.30 22.95
C GLN A 153 6.83 -6.61 23.19
N ASN A 154 7.41 -7.19 22.14
CA ASN A 154 8.26 -8.38 22.17
C ASN A 154 9.75 -8.02 22.02
#